data_7fa63be65838b7ff6a95629a0b774ac9
#
_entry.id   7fa63be65838b7ff6a95629a0b774ac9
#
_cell.length_a   1.000
_cell.length_b   1.000
_cell.length_c   1.000
_cell.angle_alpha   90.00
_cell.angle_beta   90.00
_cell.angle_gamma   90.00
#
_symmetry.space_group_name_H-M   'P 1'
#
loop_
_entity.id
_entity.type
_entity.pdbx_description
1 polymer ?
#
loop_
_entity_poly.entity_id
_entity_poly.type
_entity_poly.pdbx_seq_one_letter_code
_entity_poly.pdbx_strand_id
1 'polypeptide(L)'
;MRARDLFTTWCGVLAMLVPALAHGDFDARFAARTGLTFTTLSITPFAIEGLAGDSAGNLYTTGRAPAGTRCPVWKIDTNAARPVTPVQIGSIPNDSASLCNPSGIAFDKSGNLYIADAAQGGVIWRVSPSSDRDPTTPYVRGVPGTNGLAFDRYGDLWTGDGTTGQGRVWVIAPGGGTCEPSYSKCVELFRIPPLVNNFGVGRQVATLQPGSSTPNPQPLVVNGVAFDSRGNLLIADTARGAIWRVIFDRNGNIASPRNCDITYAPNTLCLSNVLVQHPLLEGTDGIALDRAGNIWNAANERNAIVLITSVGVFEVYRNPVNPVTALRNGAQTAEENRHILELPTSPFLLGNLLCVAQSDGDRRDNSPRTAGEINAGAANPGARGKISCADQRLTIGGLALPVQ
;
A
#
# COMPACT_ATOMS: atom_id res chain seq x y z
N MET A 1 -20.48 -65.93 -44.57
CA MET A 1 -21.60 -66.08 -43.60
C MET A 1 -21.43 -65.11 -42.50
N ARG A 2 -22.43 -64.29 -42.28
CA ARG A 2 -22.71 -63.35 -41.18
C ARG A 2 -21.92 -62.02 -41.15
N ALA A 3 -22.70 -60.98 -41.31
CA ALA A 3 -22.44 -59.55 -41.27
C ALA A 3 -21.89 -59.05 -39.94
N ARG A 4 -21.09 -58.02 -40.01
CA ARG A 4 -20.67 -57.19 -38.90
C ARG A 4 -21.20 -55.80 -39.14
N ASP A 5 -22.05 -55.35 -38.24
CA ASP A 5 -22.56 -53.98 -38.17
C ASP A 5 -21.47 -53.05 -37.69
N LEU A 6 -21.22 -52.01 -38.48
CA LEU A 6 -20.38 -50.85 -38.06
C LEU A 6 -21.32 -49.86 -37.35
N PHE A 7 -21.12 -49.70 -36.03
CA PHE A 7 -21.60 -48.52 -35.30
C PHE A 7 -20.51 -47.47 -35.32
N THR A 8 -20.70 -46.44 -36.10
CA THR A 8 -19.92 -45.21 -36.06
C THR A 8 -20.51 -44.32 -34.99
N THR A 9 -19.84 -44.22 -33.84
CA THR A 9 -20.18 -43.27 -32.77
C THR A 9 -19.57 -41.92 -33.14
N TRP A 10 -20.38 -40.97 -33.53
CA TRP A 10 -19.99 -39.56 -33.60
C TRP A 10 -19.87 -38.98 -32.23
N CYS A 11 -18.64 -38.77 -31.72
CA CYS A 11 -18.38 -37.90 -30.61
C CYS A 11 -18.40 -36.45 -31.12
N GLY A 12 -19.53 -35.79 -30.94
CA GLY A 12 -19.62 -34.34 -31.15
C GLY A 12 -18.84 -33.61 -30.07
N VAL A 13 -17.68 -33.08 -30.43
CA VAL A 13 -16.98 -32.12 -29.60
C VAL A 13 -17.76 -30.81 -29.67
N LEU A 14 -18.58 -30.56 -28.65
CA LEU A 14 -19.20 -29.25 -28.44
C LEU A 14 -18.08 -28.33 -27.93
N ALA A 15 -17.41 -27.64 -28.82
CA ALA A 15 -16.51 -26.54 -28.46
C ALA A 15 -17.37 -25.43 -27.86
N MET A 16 -17.40 -25.32 -26.53
CA MET A 16 -17.88 -24.14 -25.87
C MET A 16 -16.92 -22.99 -26.25
N LEU A 17 -17.30 -22.21 -27.22
CA LEU A 17 -16.77 -20.88 -27.45
C LEU A 17 -17.14 -20.02 -26.24
N VAL A 18 -16.31 -20.03 -25.21
CA VAL A 18 -16.34 -19.01 -24.18
C VAL A 18 -15.92 -17.71 -24.86
N PRO A 19 -16.74 -16.69 -24.87
CA PRO A 19 -16.35 -15.44 -25.50
C PRO A 19 -15.20 -14.82 -24.70
N ALA A 20 -14.00 -14.93 -25.22
CA ALA A 20 -12.79 -14.25 -24.74
C ALA A 20 -12.81 -12.73 -24.98
N LEU A 21 -13.97 -12.16 -25.28
CA LEU A 21 -14.11 -10.80 -25.82
C LEU A 21 -14.45 -9.72 -24.79
N ALA A 22 -14.62 -10.06 -23.50
CA ALA A 22 -15.07 -9.04 -22.54
C ALA A 22 -13.95 -8.27 -21.80
N HIS A 23 -12.73 -8.81 -21.74
CA HIS A 23 -11.68 -8.21 -20.91
C HIS A 23 -10.85 -7.13 -21.63
N GLY A 24 -10.54 -7.31 -22.91
CA GLY A 24 -9.72 -6.34 -23.64
C GLY A 24 -10.43 -4.99 -23.91
N ASP A 25 -11.72 -5.02 -24.17
CA ASP A 25 -12.53 -3.81 -24.41
C ASP A 25 -12.76 -2.96 -23.17
N PHE A 26 -12.75 -3.60 -21.99
CA PHE A 26 -12.97 -2.91 -20.73
C PHE A 26 -11.76 -2.05 -20.36
N ASP A 27 -10.56 -2.60 -20.48
CA ASP A 27 -9.34 -1.93 -20.07
C ASP A 27 -8.93 -0.79 -21.03
N ALA A 28 -9.20 -0.95 -22.33
CA ALA A 28 -9.02 0.14 -23.29
C ALA A 28 -9.99 1.32 -23.02
N ARG A 29 -11.23 1.03 -22.62
CA ARG A 29 -12.20 2.05 -22.22
C ARG A 29 -11.84 2.67 -20.87
N PHE A 30 -11.25 1.91 -19.99
CA PHE A 30 -10.75 2.38 -18.70
C PHE A 30 -9.60 3.36 -18.91
N ALA A 31 -8.57 2.96 -19.64
CA ALA A 31 -7.42 3.79 -19.97
C ALA A 31 -7.81 5.10 -20.69
N ALA A 32 -8.85 5.06 -21.53
CA ALA A 32 -9.34 6.22 -22.26
C ALA A 32 -10.21 7.18 -21.41
N ARG A 33 -10.67 6.78 -20.23
CA ARG A 33 -11.58 7.54 -19.37
C ARG A 33 -11.00 7.93 -18.01
N THR A 34 -9.71 7.75 -17.82
CA THR A 34 -9.02 8.00 -16.56
C THR A 34 -8.89 9.49 -16.27
N GLY A 35 -9.91 10.03 -15.67
CA GLY A 35 -9.93 11.36 -15.07
C GLY A 35 -10.46 11.24 -13.65
N LEU A 36 -9.81 10.43 -12.77
CA LEU A 36 -10.14 10.46 -11.36
C LEU A 36 -9.89 11.88 -10.85
N THR A 37 -10.87 12.44 -10.17
CA THR A 37 -10.70 13.72 -9.47
C THR A 37 -10.71 13.43 -7.98
N PHE A 38 -9.58 13.69 -7.35
CA PHE A 38 -9.46 13.59 -5.89
C PHE A 38 -9.92 14.90 -5.25
N THR A 39 -10.62 14.78 -4.14
CA THR A 39 -10.97 15.92 -3.28
C THR A 39 -10.54 15.62 -1.86
N THR A 40 -10.04 16.62 -1.16
CA THR A 40 -9.62 16.48 0.24
C THR A 40 -10.81 16.11 1.10
N LEU A 41 -10.71 14.96 1.76
CA LEU A 41 -11.66 14.51 2.77
C LEU A 41 -11.33 15.09 4.14
N SER A 42 -10.06 15.01 4.54
CA SER A 42 -9.60 15.43 5.86
C SER A 42 -8.15 15.92 5.79
N ILE A 43 -7.82 16.86 6.65
CA ILE A 43 -6.44 17.32 6.89
C ILE A 43 -6.11 16.98 8.34
N THR A 44 -5.01 16.30 8.55
CA THR A 44 -4.53 15.90 9.88
C THR A 44 -3.46 16.87 10.39
N PRO A 45 -3.36 17.07 11.72
CA PRO A 45 -2.34 17.96 12.30
C PRO A 45 -0.90 17.55 12.03
N PHE A 46 -0.65 16.25 11.79
CA PHE A 46 0.67 15.69 11.52
C PHE A 46 0.65 14.86 10.24
N ALA A 47 1.82 14.65 9.64
CA ALA A 47 2.02 13.76 8.52
C ALA A 47 1.51 12.36 8.83
N ILE A 48 0.93 11.70 7.82
CA ILE A 48 0.34 10.35 7.92
C ILE A 48 0.93 9.43 6.85
N GLU A 49 0.72 8.11 7.02
CA GLU A 49 1.12 7.15 5.99
C GLU A 49 0.05 6.07 5.77
N GLY A 50 -0.26 5.27 6.77
CA GLY A 50 -1.22 4.19 6.69
C GLY A 50 -2.68 4.66 6.63
N LEU A 51 -3.51 3.90 5.91
CA LEU A 51 -4.95 4.11 5.84
C LEU A 51 -5.68 2.77 5.88
N ALA A 52 -6.65 2.65 6.77
CA ALA A 52 -7.58 1.52 6.82
C ALA A 52 -9.00 2.03 7.03
N GLY A 53 -10.00 1.17 6.83
CA GLY A 53 -11.38 1.54 7.05
C GLY A 53 -12.20 0.42 7.65
N ASP A 54 -13.37 0.77 8.19
CA ASP A 54 -14.35 -0.17 8.72
C ASP A 54 -15.61 -0.25 7.85
N SER A 55 -16.45 -1.22 8.13
CA SER A 55 -17.72 -1.42 7.42
C SER A 55 -18.77 -0.35 7.70
N ALA A 56 -18.57 0.50 8.71
CA ALA A 56 -19.44 1.62 9.03
C ALA A 56 -19.13 2.88 8.23
N GLY A 57 -18.10 2.85 7.39
CA GLY A 57 -17.70 3.98 6.57
C GLY A 57 -16.72 4.93 7.23
N ASN A 58 -16.01 4.48 8.25
CA ASN A 58 -14.96 5.27 8.85
C ASN A 58 -13.59 4.89 8.27
N LEU A 59 -12.72 5.88 8.14
CA LEU A 59 -11.30 5.69 7.87
C LEU A 59 -10.48 5.91 9.14
N TYR A 60 -9.34 5.26 9.18
CA TYR A 60 -8.40 5.32 10.30
C TYR A 60 -6.99 5.58 9.78
N THR A 61 -6.27 6.44 10.49
CA THR A 61 -4.87 6.78 10.17
C THR A 61 -4.13 7.19 11.44
N THR A 62 -2.81 7.34 11.33
CA THR A 62 -1.95 7.73 12.44
C THR A 62 -1.05 8.89 12.04
N GLY A 63 -0.78 9.78 12.99
CA GLY A 63 0.06 10.94 12.77
C GLY A 63 1.48 10.75 13.30
N ARG A 64 2.46 11.25 12.56
CA ARG A 64 3.88 11.31 12.96
C ARG A 64 4.13 12.58 13.75
N ALA A 65 3.99 12.50 15.07
CA ALA A 65 4.18 13.64 15.95
C ALA A 65 5.66 13.90 16.26
N PRO A 66 6.05 15.14 16.57
CA PRO A 66 7.41 15.45 16.99
C PRO A 66 7.75 14.80 18.34
N ALA A 67 9.04 14.71 18.63
CA ALA A 67 9.56 14.12 19.88
C ALA A 67 8.88 14.73 21.12
N GLY A 68 8.53 13.89 22.07
CA GLY A 68 7.82 14.28 23.30
C GLY A 68 6.31 14.45 23.15
N THR A 69 5.77 14.33 21.93
CA THR A 69 4.33 14.34 21.68
C THR A 69 3.90 12.95 21.20
N ARG A 70 2.90 12.35 21.86
CA ARG A 70 2.39 11.04 21.45
C ARG A 70 1.84 11.09 20.04
N CYS A 71 2.12 10.05 19.22
CA CYS A 71 1.58 9.94 17.87
C CYS A 71 0.08 9.59 17.95
N PRO A 72 -0.80 10.48 17.47
CA PRO A 72 -2.23 10.25 17.57
C PRO A 72 -2.71 9.19 16.58
N VAL A 73 -3.75 8.47 16.99
CA VAL A 73 -4.54 7.59 16.12
C VAL A 73 -5.89 8.26 15.89
N TRP A 74 -6.26 8.45 14.64
CA TRP A 74 -7.47 9.15 14.27
C TRP A 74 -8.49 8.25 13.59
N LYS A 75 -9.76 8.58 13.83
CA LYS A 75 -10.93 8.11 13.12
C LYS A 75 -11.53 9.27 12.33
N ILE A 76 -11.92 9.02 11.08
CA ILE A 76 -12.53 9.98 10.17
C ILE A 76 -13.83 9.38 9.64
N ASP A 77 -14.96 10.01 9.90
CA ASP A 77 -16.27 9.62 9.36
C ASP A 77 -16.41 10.15 7.93
N THR A 78 -16.40 9.26 6.95
CA THR A 78 -16.50 9.67 5.53
C THR A 78 -17.88 10.22 5.14
N ASN A 79 -18.89 10.04 5.99
CA ASN A 79 -20.25 10.55 5.78
C ASN A 79 -20.44 11.96 6.32
N ALA A 80 -19.49 12.47 7.11
CA ALA A 80 -19.56 13.82 7.66
C ALA A 80 -19.30 14.90 6.59
N ALA A 81 -19.70 16.13 6.90
CA ALA A 81 -19.45 17.28 6.03
C ALA A 81 -17.95 17.52 5.85
N ARG A 82 -17.53 17.75 4.61
CA ARG A 82 -16.11 17.94 4.26
C ARG A 82 -15.68 19.41 4.39
N PRO A 83 -14.44 19.71 4.80
CA PRO A 83 -13.42 18.75 5.26
C PRO A 83 -13.77 18.18 6.65
N VAL A 84 -13.58 16.87 6.80
CA VAL A 84 -13.88 16.17 8.05
C VAL A 84 -12.76 16.43 9.06
N THR A 85 -13.14 16.83 10.26
CA THR A 85 -12.18 16.93 11.38
C THR A 85 -11.89 15.53 11.92
N PRO A 86 -10.61 15.09 11.98
CA PRO A 86 -10.27 13.80 12.53
C PRO A 86 -10.54 13.75 14.04
N VAL A 87 -11.10 12.64 14.51
CA VAL A 87 -11.34 12.39 15.94
C VAL A 87 -10.25 11.48 16.47
N GLN A 88 -9.52 11.91 17.49
CA GLN A 88 -8.51 11.08 18.12
C GLN A 88 -9.17 10.00 18.97
N ILE A 89 -8.77 8.74 18.71
CA ILE A 89 -9.28 7.54 19.41
C ILE A 89 -8.20 6.81 20.21
N GLY A 90 -6.96 7.22 20.10
CA GLY A 90 -5.84 6.61 20.77
C GLY A 90 -4.54 7.36 20.48
N SER A 91 -3.43 6.87 21.03
CA SER A 91 -2.12 7.45 20.76
C SER A 91 -0.98 6.44 20.99
N ILE A 92 0.02 6.47 20.14
CA ILE A 92 1.25 5.69 20.31
C ILE A 92 2.18 6.44 21.23
N PRO A 93 2.76 5.78 22.25
CA PRO A 93 3.78 6.38 23.10
C PRO A 93 4.97 6.87 22.27
N ASN A 94 5.45 8.05 22.61
CA ASN A 94 6.61 8.67 22.03
C ASN A 94 7.42 9.26 23.19
N ASP A 95 8.37 8.51 23.67
CA ASP A 95 9.25 8.98 24.72
C ASP A 95 10.40 9.83 24.13
N SER A 96 11.10 10.52 25.01
CA SER A 96 12.08 11.55 24.63
C SER A 96 13.28 11.04 23.82
N ALA A 97 13.41 9.74 23.65
CA ALA A 97 14.58 9.12 23.01
C ALA A 97 14.35 8.74 21.55
N SER A 98 13.12 8.56 21.12
CA SER A 98 12.81 8.15 19.76
C SER A 98 11.49 8.71 19.26
N LEU A 99 11.50 9.16 18.01
CA LEU A 99 10.29 9.58 17.31
C LEU A 99 9.45 8.36 16.99
N CYS A 100 8.15 8.39 17.30
CA CYS A 100 7.22 7.45 16.70
C CYS A 100 7.20 7.67 15.18
N ASN A 101 7.24 6.58 14.44
CA ASN A 101 7.19 6.59 12.98
C ASN A 101 6.15 5.58 12.49
N PRO A 102 4.84 5.85 12.77
CA PRO A 102 3.78 4.97 12.33
C PRO A 102 3.67 4.95 10.81
N SER A 103 3.41 3.76 10.27
CA SER A 103 3.30 3.52 8.85
C SER A 103 2.02 2.71 8.52
N GLY A 104 2.16 1.46 8.10
CA GLY A 104 1.01 0.63 7.72
C GLY A 104 0.04 0.36 8.86
N ILE A 105 -1.24 0.25 8.53
CA ILE A 105 -2.29 -0.07 9.49
C ILE A 105 -3.24 -1.12 8.91
N ALA A 106 -3.77 -1.99 9.78
CA ALA A 106 -4.72 -3.03 9.39
C ALA A 106 -5.68 -3.37 10.52
N PHE A 107 -6.89 -3.80 10.19
CA PHE A 107 -7.85 -4.36 11.14
C PHE A 107 -7.75 -5.88 11.20
N ASP A 108 -7.90 -6.45 12.40
CA ASP A 108 -8.24 -7.87 12.53
C ASP A 108 -9.75 -8.10 12.37
N LYS A 109 -10.14 -9.37 12.31
CA LYS A 109 -11.56 -9.76 12.20
C LYS A 109 -12.40 -9.39 13.43
N SER A 110 -11.75 -9.06 14.56
CA SER A 110 -12.41 -8.64 15.80
C SER A 110 -12.59 -7.12 15.89
N GLY A 111 -12.12 -6.38 14.88
CA GLY A 111 -12.21 -4.92 14.84
C GLY A 111 -11.13 -4.20 15.64
N ASN A 112 -10.05 -4.87 16.03
CA ASN A 112 -8.90 -4.17 16.58
C ASN A 112 -8.03 -3.64 15.44
N LEU A 113 -7.51 -2.43 15.62
CA LEU A 113 -6.60 -1.76 14.71
C LEU A 113 -5.15 -2.06 15.10
N TYR A 114 -4.35 -2.43 14.12
CA TYR A 114 -2.91 -2.67 14.28
C TYR A 114 -2.13 -1.64 13.49
N ILE A 115 -1.04 -1.14 14.08
CA ILE A 115 -0.26 -0.04 13.55
C ILE A 115 1.21 -0.42 13.59
N ALA A 116 1.86 -0.45 12.43
CA ALA A 116 3.30 -0.59 12.33
C ALA A 116 3.99 0.70 12.74
N ASP A 117 5.02 0.59 13.57
CA ASP A 117 5.87 1.69 14.00
C ASP A 117 7.33 1.26 13.84
N ALA A 118 8.02 1.79 12.84
CA ALA A 118 9.41 1.46 12.55
C ALA A 118 10.40 2.05 13.56
N ALA A 119 9.95 2.97 14.42
CA ALA A 119 10.74 3.49 15.52
C ALA A 119 10.96 2.44 16.62
N GLN A 120 11.83 2.75 17.57
CA GLN A 120 12.06 1.94 18.79
C GLN A 120 12.41 0.45 18.52
N GLY A 121 13.12 0.17 17.42
CA GLY A 121 13.47 -1.20 17.05
C GLY A 121 12.35 -2.00 16.40
N GLY A 122 11.26 -1.31 16.02
CA GLY A 122 10.10 -1.90 15.36
C GLY A 122 9.10 -2.46 16.35
N VAL A 123 7.95 -1.79 16.45
CA VAL A 123 6.81 -2.19 17.28
C VAL A 123 5.56 -2.22 16.43
N ILE A 124 4.71 -3.21 16.63
CA ILE A 124 3.35 -3.17 16.13
C ILE A 124 2.43 -2.90 17.32
N TRP A 125 1.68 -1.83 17.26
CA TRP A 125 0.74 -1.42 18.29
C TRP A 125 -0.65 -1.96 17.98
N ARG A 126 -1.44 -2.25 19.00
CA ARG A 126 -2.85 -2.60 18.90
C ARG A 126 -3.70 -1.56 19.59
N VAL A 127 -4.75 -1.13 18.92
CA VAL A 127 -5.74 -0.18 19.41
C VAL A 127 -7.13 -0.79 19.24
N SER A 128 -7.98 -0.67 20.27
CA SER A 128 -9.40 -1.02 20.15
C SER A 128 -10.22 0.25 19.90
N PRO A 129 -10.74 0.48 18.68
CA PRO A 129 -11.48 1.72 18.37
C PRO A 129 -12.76 1.92 19.16
N SER A 130 -13.28 0.86 19.78
CA SER A 130 -14.49 0.87 20.61
C SER A 130 -14.24 1.21 22.08
N SER A 131 -12.99 1.41 22.49
CA SER A 131 -12.67 1.75 23.88
C SER A 131 -12.73 3.25 24.12
N ASP A 132 -13.36 3.66 25.19
CA ASP A 132 -13.41 5.06 25.64
C ASP A 132 -12.10 5.55 26.29
N ARG A 133 -11.13 4.67 26.46
CA ARG A 133 -9.82 4.97 27.03
C ARG A 133 -8.75 4.69 25.99
N ASP A 134 -7.62 5.39 26.09
CA ASP A 134 -6.47 5.12 25.20
C ASP A 134 -6.00 3.65 25.38
N PRO A 135 -6.42 2.76 24.49
CA PRO A 135 -6.23 1.33 24.64
C PRO A 135 -4.98 0.85 23.91
N THR A 136 -4.09 1.78 23.54
CA THR A 136 -2.92 1.47 22.74
C THR A 136 -1.95 0.62 23.55
N THR A 137 -1.77 -0.62 23.11
CA THR A 137 -0.84 -1.57 23.73
C THR A 137 0.13 -2.13 22.70
N PRO A 138 1.39 -2.41 23.08
CA PRO A 138 2.30 -3.10 22.16
C PRO A 138 1.79 -4.53 21.93
N TYR A 139 1.62 -4.88 20.66
CA TYR A 139 1.25 -6.23 20.26
C TYR A 139 2.47 -7.08 19.95
N VAL A 140 3.42 -6.53 19.20
CA VAL A 140 4.69 -7.16 18.87
C VAL A 140 5.83 -6.16 18.98
N ARG A 141 6.99 -6.63 19.45
CA ARG A 141 8.25 -5.88 19.50
C ARG A 141 9.35 -6.62 18.75
N GLY A 142 10.38 -5.91 18.32
CA GLY A 142 11.54 -6.51 17.64
C GLY A 142 11.26 -6.85 16.18
N VAL A 143 10.49 -6.00 15.47
CA VAL A 143 10.21 -6.12 14.04
C VAL A 143 10.87 -4.97 13.29
N PRO A 144 12.20 -4.98 13.11
CA PRO A 144 12.93 -3.85 12.54
C PRO A 144 12.39 -3.47 11.16
N GLY A 145 12.15 -2.19 10.96
CA GLY A 145 11.71 -1.65 9.68
C GLY A 145 10.26 -1.94 9.33
N THR A 146 9.44 -2.44 10.27
CA THR A 146 8.02 -2.74 10.03
C THR A 146 7.32 -1.58 9.30
N ASN A 147 6.62 -1.90 8.20
CA ASN A 147 5.92 -0.91 7.39
C ASN A 147 4.50 -1.40 7.04
N GLY A 148 4.24 -1.94 5.85
CA GLY A 148 2.92 -2.45 5.50
C GLY A 148 2.44 -3.56 6.41
N LEU A 149 1.12 -3.60 6.68
CA LEU A 149 0.46 -4.63 7.49
C LEU A 149 -0.68 -5.28 6.72
N ALA A 150 -0.78 -6.61 6.83
CA ALA A 150 -1.95 -7.35 6.34
C ALA A 150 -2.19 -8.58 7.21
N PHE A 151 -3.48 -8.92 7.42
CA PHE A 151 -3.87 -10.19 8.02
C PHE A 151 -4.15 -11.22 6.92
N ASP A 152 -3.67 -12.43 7.13
CA ASP A 152 -4.09 -13.54 6.29
C ASP A 152 -5.44 -14.12 6.74
N ARG A 153 -5.93 -15.11 6.00
CA ARG A 153 -7.20 -15.79 6.31
C ARG A 153 -7.19 -16.56 7.63
N TYR A 154 -6.02 -16.88 8.17
CA TYR A 154 -5.85 -17.62 9.42
C TYR A 154 -5.74 -16.70 10.63
N GLY A 155 -5.58 -15.40 10.41
CA GLY A 155 -5.43 -14.38 11.45
C GLY A 155 -3.98 -14.13 11.83
N ASP A 156 -3.02 -14.64 11.08
CA ASP A 156 -1.62 -14.27 11.23
C ASP A 156 -1.40 -12.87 10.62
N LEU A 157 -0.62 -12.05 11.32
CA LEU A 157 -0.28 -10.70 10.88
C LEU A 157 1.04 -10.74 10.11
N TRP A 158 1.04 -10.16 8.92
CA TRP A 158 2.20 -10.05 8.06
C TRP A 158 2.67 -8.61 7.96
N THR A 159 4.00 -8.44 7.96
CA THR A 159 4.62 -7.12 7.77
C THR A 159 5.93 -7.23 7.03
N GLY A 160 6.33 -6.14 6.41
CA GLY A 160 7.57 -6.03 5.67
C GLY A 160 8.53 -5.02 6.28
N ASP A 161 9.82 -5.25 6.05
CA ASP A 161 10.88 -4.33 6.37
C ASP A 161 11.06 -3.31 5.25
N GLY A 162 10.33 -2.22 5.34
CA GLY A 162 10.37 -1.13 4.37
C GLY A 162 11.61 -0.26 4.48
N THR A 163 12.12 -0.04 5.69
CA THR A 163 13.02 1.08 5.95
C THR A 163 14.49 0.72 6.07
N THR A 164 14.84 -0.54 6.38
CA THR A 164 16.25 -0.92 6.57
C THR A 164 16.95 -1.37 5.29
N GLY A 165 16.20 -1.57 4.20
CA GLY A 165 16.72 -2.08 2.93
C GLY A 165 17.04 -3.57 2.93
N GLN A 166 16.73 -4.31 4.00
CA GLN A 166 17.02 -5.75 4.12
C GLN A 166 15.98 -6.64 3.44
N GLY A 167 14.81 -6.10 3.10
CA GLY A 167 13.77 -6.81 2.37
C GLY A 167 13.11 -7.95 3.15
N ARG A 168 13.15 -7.93 4.47
CA ARG A 168 12.59 -8.99 5.33
C ARG A 168 11.07 -8.97 5.32
N VAL A 169 10.48 -10.16 5.34
CA VAL A 169 9.04 -10.34 5.51
C VAL A 169 8.80 -11.21 6.74
N TRP A 170 8.01 -10.67 7.65
CA TRP A 170 7.70 -11.28 8.94
C TRP A 170 6.27 -11.79 8.97
N VAL A 171 6.08 -12.93 9.65
CA VAL A 171 4.78 -13.45 10.03
C VAL A 171 4.67 -13.53 11.56
N ILE A 172 3.58 -13.04 12.08
CA ILE A 172 3.31 -12.95 13.51
C ILE A 172 2.03 -13.72 13.81
N ALA A 173 2.17 -14.78 14.62
CA ALA A 173 1.04 -15.58 15.04
C ALA A 173 0.07 -14.79 15.95
N PRO A 174 -1.21 -15.20 16.06
CA PRO A 174 -2.16 -14.60 16.96
C PRO A 174 -1.64 -14.54 18.41
N GLY A 175 -1.88 -13.40 19.07
CA GLY A 175 -1.40 -13.14 20.43
C GLY A 175 -0.11 -12.35 20.51
N GLY A 176 0.59 -12.15 19.39
CA GLY A 176 1.78 -11.29 19.34
C GLY A 176 2.93 -11.74 20.22
N GLY A 177 3.73 -10.79 20.70
CA GLY A 177 4.84 -11.04 21.61
C GLY A 177 6.13 -10.32 21.23
N THR A 178 7.28 -10.97 21.43
CA THR A 178 8.58 -10.44 21.03
C THR A 178 9.17 -11.33 19.96
N CYS A 179 9.67 -10.74 18.89
CA CYS A 179 10.30 -11.46 17.78
C CYS A 179 11.72 -11.95 18.14
N GLU A 180 12.36 -11.34 19.11
CA GLU A 180 13.68 -11.75 19.62
C GLU A 180 13.63 -12.05 21.12
N PRO A 181 14.47 -13.02 21.55
CA PRO A 181 15.34 -13.96 20.81
C PRO A 181 14.66 -15.26 20.40
N SER A 182 13.39 -15.49 20.78
CA SER A 182 12.82 -16.84 20.72
C SER A 182 12.04 -17.16 19.44
N TYR A 183 11.71 -16.22 18.61
CA TYR A 183 10.97 -16.37 17.35
C TYR A 183 9.69 -17.24 17.38
N SER A 184 9.27 -17.69 18.54
CA SER A 184 8.21 -18.69 18.67
C SER A 184 6.85 -18.24 18.14
N LYS A 185 6.62 -16.93 18.07
CA LYS A 185 5.38 -16.33 17.57
C LYS A 185 5.58 -15.28 16.49
N CYS A 186 6.81 -14.96 16.15
CA CYS A 186 7.17 -14.01 15.13
C CYS A 186 8.39 -14.54 14.39
N VAL A 187 8.25 -14.78 13.09
CA VAL A 187 9.28 -15.41 12.27
C VAL A 187 9.57 -14.53 11.07
N GLU A 188 10.85 -14.26 10.82
CA GLU A 188 11.30 -13.81 9.50
C GLU A 188 11.17 -15.00 8.55
N LEU A 189 10.16 -14.96 7.66
CA LEU A 189 9.83 -16.13 6.85
C LEU A 189 10.63 -16.18 5.56
N PHE A 190 10.84 -15.03 4.93
CA PHE A 190 11.64 -14.88 3.71
C PHE A 190 12.07 -13.43 3.51
N ARG A 191 12.86 -13.20 2.48
CA ARG A 191 13.25 -11.86 2.02
C ARG A 191 12.93 -11.70 0.54
N ILE A 192 12.69 -10.47 0.11
CA ILE A 192 12.94 -10.07 -1.27
C ILE A 192 14.41 -9.60 -1.37
N PRO A 193 15.03 -9.58 -2.55
CA PRO A 193 16.44 -9.23 -2.66
C PRO A 193 16.76 -7.89 -1.97
N PRO A 194 17.68 -7.84 -1.01
CA PRO A 194 17.99 -6.64 -0.26
C PRO A 194 18.66 -5.60 -1.14
N LEU A 195 18.50 -4.32 -0.79
CA LEU A 195 19.21 -3.21 -1.44
C LEU A 195 20.60 -3.00 -0.86
N VAL A 196 20.75 -3.27 0.41
CA VAL A 196 22.03 -3.09 1.12
C VAL A 196 22.84 -4.37 1.06
N ASN A 197 23.75 -4.43 0.13
CA ASN A 197 24.78 -5.42 0.08
C ASN A 197 26.08 -4.82 -0.43
N ASN A 198 27.20 -5.48 -0.11
CA ASN A 198 28.52 -5.03 -0.50
C ASN A 198 28.81 -5.11 -2.01
N PHE A 199 27.93 -5.75 -2.75
CA PHE A 199 28.11 -6.00 -4.18
C PHE A 199 27.42 -4.94 -5.05
N GLY A 200 26.70 -3.99 -4.45
CA GLY A 200 25.90 -3.03 -5.19
C GLY A 200 24.71 -3.63 -5.94
N VAL A 201 24.52 -4.95 -5.84
CA VAL A 201 23.38 -5.67 -6.38
C VAL A 201 22.15 -5.37 -5.52
N GLY A 202 21.03 -5.11 -6.13
CA GLY A 202 19.82 -4.74 -5.41
C GLY A 202 19.79 -3.28 -4.94
N ARG A 203 20.82 -2.50 -5.22
CA ARG A 203 20.66 -1.06 -5.22
C ARG A 203 19.60 -0.72 -6.23
N GLN A 204 18.87 0.30 -5.95
CA GLN A 204 17.84 0.86 -6.77
C GLN A 204 17.96 0.51 -8.26
N VAL A 205 17.02 -0.25 -8.74
CA VAL A 205 16.92 -0.65 -10.14
C VAL A 205 16.03 0.31 -10.91
N ALA A 206 15.04 0.88 -10.23
CA ALA A 206 14.21 1.92 -10.82
C ALA A 206 15.02 3.22 -10.93
N THR A 207 15.14 3.72 -12.14
CA THR A 207 15.63 5.06 -12.40
C THR A 207 14.45 6.03 -12.37
N LEU A 208 14.71 7.25 -11.96
CA LEU A 208 13.69 8.29 -12.02
C LEU A 208 13.15 8.43 -13.43
N GLN A 209 11.84 8.42 -13.57
CA GLN A 209 11.18 8.57 -14.85
C GLN A 209 10.97 10.04 -15.19
N PRO A 210 10.86 10.39 -16.48
CA PRO A 210 10.46 11.74 -16.87
C PRO A 210 9.14 12.13 -16.19
N GLY A 211 9.17 13.24 -15.45
CA GLY A 211 8.03 13.71 -14.68
C GLY A 211 7.89 13.07 -13.30
N SER A 212 8.90 12.37 -12.80
CA SER A 212 9.02 12.07 -11.38
C SER A 212 8.95 13.34 -10.56
N SER A 213 8.36 13.26 -9.38
CA SER A 213 8.27 14.40 -8.45
C SER A 213 9.40 14.42 -7.43
N THR A 214 10.26 13.41 -7.42
CA THR A 214 11.40 13.36 -6.50
C THR A 214 12.74 13.51 -7.21
N PRO A 215 13.73 14.12 -6.56
CA PRO A 215 15.07 14.22 -7.12
C PRO A 215 15.90 12.94 -6.97
N ASN A 216 15.54 12.08 -6.03
CA ASN A 216 16.25 10.84 -5.74
C ASN A 216 15.25 9.74 -5.36
N PRO A 217 15.48 8.55 -5.88
CA PRO A 217 14.62 7.42 -5.60
C PRO A 217 14.73 6.94 -4.14
N GLN A 218 13.65 6.35 -3.64
CA GLN A 218 13.57 5.87 -2.27
C GLN A 218 14.22 4.48 -2.12
N PRO A 219 15.08 4.26 -1.12
CA PRO A 219 15.73 2.97 -0.90
C PRO A 219 14.85 1.99 -0.09
N LEU A 220 13.54 2.11 -0.17
CA LEU A 220 12.60 1.24 0.53
C LEU A 220 12.35 -0.03 -0.27
N VAL A 221 12.20 -1.17 0.38
CA VAL A 221 12.05 -2.45 -0.29
C VAL A 221 10.66 -3.03 -0.06
N VAL A 222 10.38 -3.63 1.09
CA VAL A 222 9.05 -4.17 1.39
C VAL A 222 8.19 -3.07 2.00
N ASN A 223 7.38 -2.42 1.19
CA ASN A 223 6.50 -1.34 1.64
C ASN A 223 5.08 -1.88 1.89
N GLY A 224 4.11 -1.60 1.04
CA GLY A 224 2.76 -2.12 1.19
C GLY A 224 2.68 -3.63 0.99
N VAL A 225 1.84 -4.28 1.78
CA VAL A 225 1.55 -5.72 1.66
C VAL A 225 0.03 -5.94 1.65
N ALA A 226 -0.43 -6.93 0.88
CA ALA A 226 -1.84 -7.30 0.82
C ALA A 226 -2.00 -8.76 0.40
N PHE A 227 -3.11 -9.40 0.76
CA PHE A 227 -3.46 -10.73 0.28
C PHE A 227 -4.48 -10.65 -0.84
N ASP A 228 -4.28 -11.42 -1.91
CA ASP A 228 -5.30 -11.61 -2.93
C ASP A 228 -6.38 -12.62 -2.47
N SER A 229 -7.46 -12.74 -3.24
CA SER A 229 -8.57 -13.65 -2.93
C SER A 229 -8.18 -15.13 -2.92
N ARG A 230 -7.02 -15.48 -3.46
CA ARG A 230 -6.47 -16.85 -3.45
C ARG A 230 -5.57 -17.08 -2.25
N GLY A 231 -5.28 -16.05 -1.45
CA GLY A 231 -4.37 -16.08 -0.32
C GLY A 231 -2.90 -15.94 -0.71
N ASN A 232 -2.59 -15.45 -1.91
CA ASN A 232 -1.22 -15.09 -2.27
C ASN A 232 -0.88 -13.74 -1.64
N LEU A 233 0.34 -13.59 -1.13
CA LEU A 233 0.82 -12.32 -0.62
C LEU A 233 1.38 -11.48 -1.77
N LEU A 234 0.91 -10.25 -1.87
CA LEU A 234 1.44 -9.23 -2.76
C LEU A 234 2.28 -8.24 -1.94
N ILE A 235 3.41 -7.84 -2.50
CA ILE A 235 4.37 -6.96 -1.84
C ILE A 235 4.76 -5.84 -2.79
N ALA A 236 4.62 -4.61 -2.34
CA ALA A 236 5.12 -3.43 -3.03
C ALA A 236 6.62 -3.24 -2.75
N ASP A 237 7.41 -3.09 -3.80
CA ASP A 237 8.83 -2.82 -3.76
C ASP A 237 9.09 -1.42 -4.32
N THR A 238 9.17 -0.45 -3.44
CA THR A 238 9.32 0.97 -3.77
C THR A 238 10.55 1.23 -4.62
N ALA A 239 11.68 0.68 -4.19
CA ALA A 239 12.97 0.94 -4.83
C ALA A 239 13.09 0.38 -6.25
N ARG A 240 12.32 -0.66 -6.57
CA ARG A 240 12.34 -1.30 -7.88
C ARG A 240 11.15 -0.93 -8.77
N GLY A 241 10.14 -0.24 -8.22
CA GLY A 241 8.90 0.01 -8.93
C GLY A 241 8.22 -1.31 -9.35
N ALA A 242 8.07 -2.21 -8.41
CA ALA A 242 7.61 -3.57 -8.67
C ALA A 242 6.61 -4.08 -7.63
N ILE A 243 5.76 -5.00 -8.06
CA ILE A 243 4.94 -5.82 -7.17
C ILE A 243 5.43 -7.26 -7.24
N TRP A 244 5.71 -7.83 -6.09
CA TRP A 244 6.06 -9.24 -5.93
C TRP A 244 4.81 -10.04 -5.58
N ARG A 245 4.78 -11.32 -5.96
CA ARG A 245 3.73 -12.26 -5.57
C ARG A 245 4.34 -13.51 -4.96
N VAL A 246 3.91 -13.84 -3.74
CA VAL A 246 4.29 -15.05 -3.03
C VAL A 246 3.12 -16.01 -3.01
N ILE A 247 3.32 -17.20 -3.56
CA ILE A 247 2.32 -18.25 -3.65
C ILE A 247 2.51 -19.20 -2.48
N PHE A 248 1.41 -19.57 -1.84
CA PHE A 248 1.39 -20.57 -0.78
C PHE A 248 0.68 -21.85 -1.26
N ASP A 249 1.14 -22.98 -0.79
CA ASP A 249 0.47 -24.27 -0.98
C ASP A 249 -0.77 -24.40 -0.08
N ARG A 250 -1.46 -25.54 -0.17
CA ARG A 250 -2.68 -25.81 0.62
C ARG A 250 -2.41 -25.88 2.12
N ASN A 251 -1.18 -26.14 2.51
CA ASN A 251 -0.75 -26.24 3.90
C ASN A 251 -0.22 -24.91 4.46
N GLY A 252 -0.23 -23.84 3.66
CA GLY A 252 0.31 -22.55 4.03
C GLY A 252 1.83 -22.40 3.88
N ASN A 253 2.52 -23.39 3.28
CA ASN A 253 3.94 -23.28 3.01
C ASN A 253 4.18 -22.46 1.75
N ILE A 254 5.32 -21.76 1.70
CA ILE A 254 5.71 -20.99 0.52
C ILE A 254 6.01 -21.96 -0.62
N ALA A 255 5.21 -21.88 -1.69
CA ALA A 255 5.42 -22.60 -2.94
C ALA A 255 6.26 -21.80 -3.96
N SER A 256 6.43 -20.50 -3.72
CA SER A 256 7.26 -19.64 -4.57
C SER A 256 8.72 -20.03 -4.55
N PRO A 257 9.44 -19.97 -5.68
CA PRO A 257 10.88 -20.23 -5.73
C PRO A 257 11.69 -19.31 -4.82
N ARG A 258 12.69 -19.85 -4.16
CA ARG A 258 13.63 -19.13 -3.29
C ARG A 258 15.06 -19.58 -3.52
N ASN A 259 16.00 -18.81 -3.02
CA ASN A 259 17.43 -19.14 -3.05
C ASN A 259 18.00 -19.35 -4.48
N CYS A 260 17.50 -18.59 -5.43
CA CYS A 260 17.92 -18.69 -6.82
C CYS A 260 19.28 -18.01 -7.09
N ASP A 261 19.66 -17.08 -6.22
CA ASP A 261 20.92 -16.37 -6.31
C ASP A 261 21.63 -16.42 -4.94
N ILE A 262 22.78 -17.11 -4.90
CA ILE A 262 23.56 -17.27 -3.67
C ILE A 262 24.23 -15.98 -3.18
N THR A 263 24.23 -14.95 -4.01
CA THR A 263 24.77 -13.62 -3.61
C THR A 263 23.81 -12.86 -2.69
N TYR A 264 22.52 -13.28 -2.65
CA TYR A 264 21.52 -12.70 -1.76
C TYR A 264 21.46 -13.41 -0.40
N ALA A 265 20.74 -12.78 0.53
CA ALA A 265 20.51 -13.37 1.83
C ALA A 265 19.78 -14.73 1.72
N PRO A 266 19.99 -15.65 2.68
CA PRO A 266 19.22 -16.90 2.75
C PRO A 266 17.71 -16.65 2.73
N ASN A 267 16.94 -17.58 2.20
CA ASN A 267 15.49 -17.50 2.05
C ASN A 267 14.99 -16.34 1.17
N THR A 268 15.83 -15.83 0.29
CA THR A 268 15.46 -14.77 -0.65
C THR A 268 14.58 -15.31 -1.78
N LEU A 269 13.52 -14.59 -2.12
CA LEU A 269 12.67 -14.91 -3.27
C LEU A 269 13.44 -14.72 -4.57
N CYS A 270 13.12 -15.54 -5.55
CA CYS A 270 13.65 -15.40 -6.91
C CYS A 270 13.00 -14.25 -7.67
N LEU A 271 13.70 -13.64 -8.60
CA LEU A 271 13.15 -12.59 -9.46
C LEU A 271 11.91 -13.05 -10.27
N SER A 272 11.76 -14.35 -10.49
CA SER A 272 10.57 -14.94 -11.11
C SER A 272 9.30 -14.76 -10.27
N ASN A 273 9.41 -14.33 -9.00
CA ASN A 273 8.26 -13.97 -8.17
C ASN A 273 7.79 -12.52 -8.38
N VAL A 274 8.50 -11.72 -9.18
CA VAL A 274 8.01 -10.40 -9.59
C VAL A 274 6.78 -10.58 -10.46
N LEU A 275 5.64 -10.11 -9.97
CA LEU A 275 4.38 -10.13 -10.70
C LEU A 275 4.41 -9.10 -11.84
N VAL A 276 4.88 -7.91 -11.53
CA VAL A 276 5.01 -6.80 -12.47
C VAL A 276 6.10 -5.84 -12.00
N GLN A 277 6.87 -5.32 -12.94
CA GLN A 277 7.76 -4.18 -12.77
C GLN A 277 7.47 -3.21 -13.92
N HIS A 278 7.24 -1.94 -13.59
CA HIS A 278 6.83 -0.98 -14.60
C HIS A 278 7.25 0.45 -14.22
N PRO A 279 7.63 1.31 -15.18
CA PRO A 279 7.99 2.71 -14.90
C PRO A 279 6.88 3.52 -14.19
N LEU A 280 5.61 3.20 -14.43
CA LEU A 280 4.49 3.84 -13.74
C LEU A 280 4.42 3.48 -12.25
N LEU A 281 5.10 2.43 -11.81
CA LEU A 281 5.17 1.99 -10.41
C LEU A 281 6.35 2.62 -9.66
N GLU A 282 7.00 3.63 -10.20
CA GLU A 282 8.07 4.35 -9.52
C GLU A 282 7.55 4.93 -8.20
N GLY A 283 8.25 4.58 -7.10
CA GLY A 283 7.78 4.93 -5.77
C GLY A 283 6.56 4.13 -5.30
N THR A 284 6.38 2.90 -5.81
CA THR A 284 5.27 2.04 -5.37
C THR A 284 5.28 1.89 -3.84
N ASP A 285 4.17 2.21 -3.19
CA ASP A 285 4.05 2.29 -1.74
C ASP A 285 2.93 1.36 -1.25
N GLY A 286 1.84 1.88 -0.72
CA GLY A 286 0.71 1.05 -0.33
C GLY A 286 -0.06 0.48 -1.52
N ILE A 287 -0.67 -0.67 -1.29
CA ILE A 287 -1.51 -1.37 -2.27
C ILE A 287 -2.84 -1.78 -1.67
N ALA A 288 -3.89 -1.71 -2.46
CA ALA A 288 -5.22 -2.23 -2.14
C ALA A 288 -5.75 -3.07 -3.31
N LEU A 289 -6.58 -4.07 -3.01
CA LEU A 289 -7.18 -4.91 -4.04
C LEU A 289 -8.68 -4.65 -4.15
N ASP A 290 -9.17 -4.61 -5.38
CA ASP A 290 -10.61 -4.63 -5.63
C ASP A 290 -11.14 -6.07 -5.77
N ARG A 291 -12.48 -6.22 -5.87
CA ARG A 291 -13.12 -7.55 -5.99
C ARG A 291 -12.71 -8.32 -7.23
N ALA A 292 -12.32 -7.64 -8.28
CA ALA A 292 -11.85 -8.27 -9.52
C ALA A 292 -10.39 -8.76 -9.38
N GLY A 293 -9.73 -8.42 -8.27
CA GLY A 293 -8.33 -8.76 -8.01
C GLY A 293 -7.36 -7.79 -8.69
N ASN A 294 -7.83 -6.63 -9.16
CA ASN A 294 -6.93 -5.58 -9.62
C ASN A 294 -6.24 -4.93 -8.43
N ILE A 295 -5.00 -4.49 -8.64
CA ILE A 295 -4.19 -3.86 -7.60
C ILE A 295 -4.19 -2.35 -7.82
N TRP A 296 -4.67 -1.63 -6.83
CA TRP A 296 -4.59 -0.18 -6.75
C TRP A 296 -3.34 0.19 -5.96
N ASN A 297 -2.48 0.97 -6.56
CA ASN A 297 -1.17 1.31 -6.03
C ASN A 297 -0.98 2.82 -5.93
N ALA A 298 -0.42 3.26 -4.82
CA ALA A 298 0.10 4.61 -4.69
C ALA A 298 1.55 4.64 -5.23
N ALA A 299 1.78 5.38 -6.29
CA ALA A 299 3.10 5.62 -6.86
C ALA A 299 3.58 6.99 -6.37
N ASN A 300 4.18 7.02 -5.17
CA ASN A 300 4.41 8.24 -4.43
C ASN A 300 5.44 9.17 -5.10
N GLU A 301 6.49 8.64 -5.71
CA GLU A 301 7.48 9.45 -6.43
C GLU A 301 6.92 10.09 -7.71
N ARG A 302 5.76 9.65 -8.14
CA ARG A 302 5.05 10.20 -9.30
C ARG A 302 3.88 11.10 -8.93
N ASN A 303 3.51 11.16 -7.65
CA ASN A 303 2.25 11.74 -7.19
C ASN A 303 1.07 11.21 -8.00
N ALA A 304 0.98 9.89 -8.11
CA ALA A 304 0.05 9.20 -9.00
C ALA A 304 -0.62 8.01 -8.31
N ILE A 305 -1.76 7.61 -8.85
CA ILE A 305 -2.39 6.33 -8.57
C ILE A 305 -2.33 5.47 -9.82
N VAL A 306 -1.89 4.25 -9.63
CA VAL A 306 -1.70 3.26 -10.69
C VAL A 306 -2.60 2.06 -10.44
N LEU A 307 -3.29 1.63 -11.47
CA LEU A 307 -4.09 0.41 -11.48
C LEU A 307 -3.36 -0.67 -12.26
N ILE A 308 -3.19 -1.83 -11.64
CA ILE A 308 -2.61 -3.01 -12.25
C ILE A 308 -3.73 -4.04 -12.43
N THR A 309 -3.95 -4.46 -13.65
CA THR A 309 -4.97 -5.43 -14.03
C THR A 309 -4.32 -6.64 -14.69
N SER A 310 -5.13 -7.66 -15.03
CA SER A 310 -4.65 -8.82 -15.78
C SER A 310 -4.14 -8.49 -17.20
N VAL A 311 -4.46 -7.32 -17.72
CA VAL A 311 -4.14 -6.93 -19.10
C VAL A 311 -3.15 -5.78 -19.19
N GLY A 312 -2.82 -5.11 -18.08
CA GLY A 312 -1.86 -4.01 -18.12
C GLY A 312 -1.77 -3.17 -16.86
N VAL A 313 -0.90 -2.18 -16.96
CA VAL A 313 -0.62 -1.18 -15.91
C VAL A 313 -1.07 0.18 -16.42
N PHE A 314 -1.93 0.85 -15.68
CA PHE A 314 -2.58 2.10 -16.06
C PHE A 314 -2.39 3.17 -15.00
N GLU A 315 -1.85 4.32 -15.38
CA GLU A 315 -1.86 5.50 -14.51
C GLU A 315 -3.24 6.14 -14.57
N VAL A 316 -4.04 5.96 -13.53
CA VAL A 316 -5.45 6.40 -13.47
C VAL A 316 -5.61 7.81 -12.92
N TYR A 317 -4.59 8.30 -12.26
CA TYR A 317 -4.45 9.68 -11.80
C TYR A 317 -2.97 10.05 -11.71
N ARG A 318 -2.67 11.29 -12.00
CA ARG A 318 -1.34 11.89 -11.86
C ARG A 318 -1.48 13.38 -11.67
N ASN A 319 -0.71 13.95 -10.76
CA ASN A 319 -0.64 15.39 -10.61
C ASN A 319 -0.21 16.08 -11.90
N PRO A 320 -0.75 17.27 -12.19
CA PRO A 320 -0.22 18.12 -13.24
C PRO A 320 1.24 18.52 -12.95
N VAL A 321 1.95 18.95 -13.97
CA VAL A 321 3.28 19.53 -13.81
C VAL A 321 3.16 20.94 -13.27
N ASN A 322 3.86 21.23 -12.19
CA ASN A 322 4.01 22.59 -11.69
C ASN A 322 4.88 23.39 -12.69
N PRO A 323 4.40 24.50 -13.25
CA PRO A 323 5.16 25.26 -14.26
C PRO A 323 6.42 25.94 -13.70
N VAL A 324 6.51 26.14 -12.39
CA VAL A 324 7.67 26.77 -11.75
C VAL A 324 8.76 25.77 -11.46
N THR A 325 8.40 24.59 -10.94
CA THR A 325 9.37 23.59 -10.47
C THR A 325 9.67 22.53 -11.51
N ALA A 326 8.84 22.42 -12.54
CA ALA A 326 8.81 21.34 -13.51
C ALA A 326 8.57 19.94 -12.89
N LEU A 327 8.18 19.88 -11.61
CA LEU A 327 7.82 18.65 -10.90
C LEU A 327 6.30 18.41 -10.98
N ARG A 328 5.87 17.19 -10.71
CA ARG A 328 4.44 16.82 -10.69
C ARG A 328 3.83 16.99 -9.30
N ASN A 329 4.06 18.10 -8.69
CA ASN A 329 3.43 18.51 -7.44
C ASN A 329 2.32 19.57 -7.61
N GLY A 330 2.24 20.18 -8.75
CA GLY A 330 1.11 20.82 -9.43
C GLY A 330 0.37 21.98 -8.80
N ALA A 331 0.36 22.13 -7.49
CA ALA A 331 -0.45 23.16 -6.87
C ALA A 331 0.14 24.57 -7.05
N GLN A 332 -0.68 25.49 -7.50
CA GLN A 332 -0.37 26.92 -7.59
C GLN A 332 -1.24 27.74 -6.62
N THR A 333 -2.37 27.18 -6.22
CA THR A 333 -3.34 27.84 -5.34
C THR A 333 -3.83 26.87 -4.27
N ALA A 334 -4.39 27.38 -3.19
CA ALA A 334 -5.01 26.56 -2.15
C ALA A 334 -6.19 25.73 -2.68
N GLU A 335 -6.89 26.19 -3.72
CA GLU A 335 -7.97 25.44 -4.35
C GLU A 335 -7.42 24.25 -5.17
N GLU A 336 -6.38 24.47 -5.95
CA GLU A 336 -5.72 23.39 -6.69
C GLU A 336 -5.16 22.33 -5.74
N ASN A 337 -4.59 22.74 -4.59
CA ASN A 337 -4.07 21.81 -3.59
C ASN A 337 -5.13 20.85 -3.02
N ARG A 338 -6.41 21.20 -3.10
CA ARG A 338 -7.49 20.28 -2.70
C ARG A 338 -7.68 19.11 -3.66
N HIS A 339 -7.17 19.21 -4.86
CA HIS A 339 -7.38 18.27 -5.95
C HIS A 339 -6.13 17.50 -6.33
N ILE A 340 -5.00 17.75 -5.68
CA ILE A 340 -3.76 17.05 -5.96
C ILE A 340 -3.38 16.08 -4.86
N LEU A 341 -2.53 15.11 -5.19
CA LEU A 341 -1.91 14.19 -4.26
C LEU A 341 -0.52 14.70 -3.87
N GLU A 342 -0.20 14.61 -2.59
CA GLU A 342 1.09 15.04 -2.05
C GLU A 342 1.76 13.85 -1.36
N LEU A 343 2.66 13.19 -2.07
CA LEU A 343 3.30 11.95 -1.66
C LEU A 343 2.27 10.90 -1.22
N PRO A 344 1.44 10.38 -2.14
CA PRO A 344 0.42 9.38 -1.81
C PRO A 344 1.08 8.10 -1.31
N THR A 345 0.59 7.56 -0.20
CA THR A 345 1.20 6.40 0.45
C THR A 345 0.27 5.19 0.48
N SER A 346 -0.91 5.30 1.03
CA SER A 346 -1.80 4.16 1.24
C SER A 346 -3.16 4.38 0.58
N PRO A 347 -3.46 3.66 -0.50
CA PRO A 347 -4.81 3.63 -1.06
C PRO A 347 -5.70 2.71 -0.22
N PHE A 348 -6.96 3.07 -0.09
CA PHE A 348 -7.99 2.27 0.55
C PHE A 348 -9.31 2.37 -0.23
N LEU A 349 -9.96 1.23 -0.44
CA LEU A 349 -11.22 1.16 -1.15
C LEU A 349 -12.37 1.03 -0.14
N LEU A 350 -13.20 2.06 -0.04
CA LEU A 350 -14.37 2.09 0.82
C LEU A 350 -15.64 2.21 -0.03
N GLY A 351 -16.29 1.09 -0.29
CA GLY A 351 -17.44 1.08 -1.21
C GLY A 351 -17.05 1.60 -2.59
N ASN A 352 -17.61 2.76 -2.97
CA ASN A 352 -17.30 3.42 -4.24
C ASN A 352 -16.21 4.50 -4.14
N LEU A 353 -15.65 4.70 -2.96
CA LEU A 353 -14.59 5.68 -2.75
C LEU A 353 -13.23 5.00 -2.84
N LEU A 354 -12.33 5.57 -3.61
CA LEU A 354 -10.91 5.36 -3.47
C LEU A 354 -10.35 6.50 -2.63
N CYS A 355 -9.95 6.20 -1.42
CA CYS A 355 -9.30 7.15 -0.53
C CYS A 355 -7.79 6.89 -0.47
N VAL A 356 -7.01 7.93 -0.31
CA VAL A 356 -5.54 7.84 -0.29
C VAL A 356 -5.00 8.69 0.83
N ALA A 357 -4.18 8.09 1.68
CA ALA A 357 -3.36 8.83 2.64
C ALA A 357 -2.20 9.50 1.90
N GLN A 358 -1.81 10.68 2.35
CA GLN A 358 -0.75 11.46 1.76
C GLN A 358 0.20 11.95 2.86
N SER A 359 1.46 11.57 2.71
CA SER A 359 2.52 11.89 3.67
C SER A 359 3.18 13.21 3.31
N ASP A 360 2.41 14.29 3.35
CA ASP A 360 2.87 15.65 3.08
C ASP A 360 4.10 16.06 3.92
N GLY A 361 4.42 15.27 4.94
CA GLY A 361 5.57 15.48 5.81
C GLY A 361 6.93 15.13 5.23
N ASP A 362 7.00 14.42 4.12
CA ASP A 362 8.29 13.88 3.66
C ASP A 362 9.22 14.92 3.03
N ARG A 363 8.74 15.87 2.34
CA ARG A 363 9.56 16.93 1.78
C ARG A 363 10.50 16.57 0.66
N ARG A 364 10.39 15.44 0.03
CA ARG A 364 11.26 15.09 -1.08
C ARG A 364 10.84 15.77 -2.36
N ASP A 365 9.56 15.77 -2.59
CA ASP A 365 8.91 16.22 -3.83
C ASP A 365 7.90 17.34 -3.62
N ASN A 366 7.10 17.25 -2.57
CA ASN A 366 6.06 18.21 -2.24
C ASN A 366 6.61 19.30 -1.32
N SER A 367 7.80 19.75 -1.62
CA SER A 367 8.48 20.69 -0.76
C SER A 367 7.94 22.11 -0.94
N PRO A 368 7.48 22.74 0.12
CA PRO A 368 7.14 24.17 0.09
C PRO A 368 8.37 25.07 -0.07
N ARG A 369 9.56 24.52 -0.12
CA ARG A 369 10.75 25.26 -0.53
C ARG A 369 10.75 25.59 -2.01
N THR A 370 9.88 24.92 -2.74
CA THR A 370 9.76 25.13 -4.17
C THR A 370 8.75 26.23 -4.43
N ALA A 371 9.15 27.26 -5.17
CA ALA A 371 8.29 28.40 -5.46
C ALA A 371 7.03 27.96 -6.20
N GLY A 372 5.87 28.49 -5.79
CA GLY A 372 4.58 28.20 -6.39
C GLY A 372 3.87 26.98 -5.81
N GLU A 373 4.49 26.23 -4.91
CA GLU A 373 3.85 25.12 -4.24
C GLU A 373 3.06 25.60 -3.01
N ILE A 374 1.83 25.13 -2.90
CA ILE A 374 0.98 25.38 -1.73
C ILE A 374 0.97 24.15 -0.86
N ASN A 375 1.48 24.31 0.34
CA ASN A 375 1.50 23.28 1.34
C ASN A 375 0.46 23.54 2.44
N ALA A 376 -0.28 22.53 2.83
CA ALA A 376 -1.28 22.61 3.90
C ALA A 376 -0.68 22.98 5.26
N GLY A 377 0.60 22.72 5.46
CA GLY A 377 1.34 23.02 6.67
C GLY A 377 2.23 24.25 6.57
N ALA A 378 1.76 25.35 6.04
CA ALA A 378 2.57 26.53 5.72
C ALA A 378 3.54 27.01 6.82
N ALA A 379 3.15 26.94 8.09
CA ALA A 379 4.02 27.33 9.23
C ALA A 379 5.10 26.29 9.54
N ASN A 380 4.84 25.03 9.26
CA ASN A 380 5.75 23.91 9.38
C ASN A 380 5.51 23.00 8.21
N PRO A 381 6.12 23.30 7.09
CA PRO A 381 5.82 22.65 5.83
C PRO A 381 6.00 21.14 5.93
N GLY A 382 4.98 20.38 5.52
CA GLY A 382 4.92 18.95 5.59
C GLY A 382 4.82 18.36 6.98
N ALA A 383 4.47 19.16 7.93
CA ALA A 383 4.07 18.66 9.24
C ALA A 383 2.65 18.10 9.25
N ARG A 384 1.86 18.37 8.23
CA ARG A 384 0.48 17.91 8.11
C ARG A 384 0.35 16.79 7.11
N GLY A 385 -0.64 15.93 7.32
CA GLY A 385 -1.06 14.93 6.36
C GLY A 385 -2.43 15.24 5.80
N LYS A 386 -2.78 14.57 4.71
CA LYS A 386 -4.04 14.76 4.01
C LYS A 386 -4.62 13.41 3.60
N ILE A 387 -5.94 13.27 3.67
CA ILE A 387 -6.66 12.16 3.04
C ILE A 387 -7.51 12.75 1.93
N SER A 388 -7.32 12.26 0.72
CA SER A 388 -8.14 12.64 -0.43
C SER A 388 -8.87 11.43 -0.97
N CYS A 389 -10.11 11.63 -1.42
CA CYS A 389 -10.93 10.57 -1.98
C CYS A 389 -11.46 10.94 -3.36
N ALA A 390 -11.55 9.94 -4.24
CA ALA A 390 -12.20 10.01 -5.53
C ALA A 390 -13.43 9.08 -5.55
N ASP A 391 -14.55 9.56 -6.09
CA ASP A 391 -15.74 8.71 -6.30
C ASP A 391 -15.61 7.98 -7.65
N GLN A 392 -15.43 6.69 -7.59
CA GLN A 392 -15.19 5.89 -8.77
C GLN A 392 -16.45 5.54 -9.56
N ARG A 393 -17.65 5.70 -8.99
CA ARG A 393 -18.90 5.48 -9.71
C ARG A 393 -19.04 6.38 -10.93
N LEU A 394 -18.47 7.58 -10.86
CA LEU A 394 -18.52 8.56 -11.93
C LEU A 394 -17.53 8.26 -13.06
N THR A 395 -16.50 7.50 -12.79
CA THR A 395 -15.38 7.28 -13.71
C THR A 395 -15.36 5.89 -14.33
N ILE A 396 -15.92 4.89 -13.65
CA ILE A 396 -15.83 3.49 -14.05
C ILE A 396 -17.23 2.90 -14.07
N GLY A 397 -18.00 3.21 -15.12
CA GLY A 397 -19.32 2.60 -15.30
C GLY A 397 -19.20 1.07 -15.32
N GLY A 398 -19.81 0.40 -14.36
CA GLY A 398 -19.87 -1.06 -14.29
C GLY A 398 -18.86 -1.75 -13.36
N LEU A 399 -17.88 -1.04 -12.78
CA LEU A 399 -17.06 -1.61 -11.71
C LEU A 399 -17.84 -1.51 -10.38
N ALA A 400 -18.42 -2.63 -9.96
CA ALA A 400 -18.85 -2.79 -8.57
C ALA A 400 -17.58 -2.93 -7.72
N LEU A 401 -17.12 -1.82 -7.15
CA LEU A 401 -16.01 -1.84 -6.21
C LEU A 401 -16.41 -2.61 -4.96
N PRO A 402 -15.49 -3.35 -4.36
CA PRO A 402 -15.81 -4.15 -3.19
C PRO A 402 -16.07 -3.29 -1.97
N VAL A 403 -17.10 -3.64 -1.26
CA VAL A 403 -17.12 -3.47 0.19
C VAL A 403 -16.17 -4.53 0.74
N GLN A 404 -15.11 -4.14 1.41
CA GLN A 404 -14.28 -5.07 2.18
C GLN A 404 -15.06 -5.61 3.37
#